data_a13862e2c995dedbcbafb991186fd433
#
_entry.id   a13862e2c995dedbcbafb991186fd433
#
_cell.length_a   1.000
_cell.length_b   1.000
_cell.length_c   1.000
_cell.angle_alpha   90.00
_cell.angle_beta   90.00
_cell.angle_gamma   90.00
#
_symmetry.space_group_name_H-M   'P 1'
#
loop_
_entity.id
_entity.type
_entity.pdbx_description
1 polymer ?
#
loop_
_entity_poly.entity_id
_entity_poly.type
_entity_poly.pdbx_seq_one_letter_code
_entity_poly.pdbx_strand_id
1 'polypeptide(L)'
;MKKRLIFTTLIILTSLALFSCNRQTGDNETGVSLNDAQKIKKGMTMDEVDRILGDNYGSTYSIDYPFDHTWNLEGGGELTVIFEAKGCKDRDDFYKKRSELGFPVQSTDTGGEDYLKVLKKWQYENTAVTAVYYKSPKETGLTYLIGSEP
;
A
#
# COMPACT_ATOMS: atom_id res chain seq x y z
N MET A 1 6.35 43.29 -61.84
CA MET A 1 6.13 43.44 -60.36
C MET A 1 5.86 42.07 -59.77
N LYS A 2 6.83 41.48 -59.08
CA LYS A 2 6.75 40.10 -58.51
C LYS A 2 6.35 40.20 -57.07
N LYS A 3 5.15 39.71 -56.70
CA LYS A 3 4.69 39.58 -55.31
C LYS A 3 5.34 38.36 -54.71
N ARG A 4 6.19 38.52 -53.71
CA ARG A 4 6.74 37.44 -52.87
C ARG A 4 5.74 37.04 -51.80
N LEU A 5 5.27 35.82 -51.89
CA LEU A 5 4.43 35.16 -50.87
C LEU A 5 5.35 34.61 -49.80
N ILE A 6 5.27 35.19 -48.61
CA ILE A 6 6.05 34.71 -47.45
C ILE A 6 5.17 33.65 -46.78
N PHE A 7 5.56 32.39 -46.90
CA PHE A 7 4.99 31.28 -46.13
C PHE A 7 5.63 31.28 -44.75
N THR A 8 4.87 31.74 -43.77
CA THR A 8 5.25 31.60 -42.36
C THR A 8 4.82 30.22 -41.89
N THR A 9 5.76 29.29 -41.85
CA THR A 9 5.52 27.95 -41.32
C THR A 9 5.53 28.02 -39.79
N LEU A 10 4.34 27.99 -39.19
CA LEU A 10 4.16 27.89 -37.73
C LEU A 10 4.44 26.45 -37.33
N ILE A 11 5.63 26.21 -36.80
CA ILE A 11 5.99 24.94 -36.19
C ILE A 11 5.39 24.91 -34.78
N ILE A 12 4.25 24.24 -34.62
CA ILE A 12 3.69 23.93 -33.33
C ILE A 12 4.50 22.76 -32.77
N LEU A 13 5.46 23.06 -31.90
CA LEU A 13 6.14 22.05 -31.08
C LEU A 13 5.15 21.57 -30.02
N THR A 14 4.42 20.49 -30.29
CA THR A 14 3.71 19.74 -29.30
C THR A 14 4.72 18.94 -28.51
N SER A 15 5.17 19.48 -27.38
CA SER A 15 5.92 18.72 -26.36
C SER A 15 4.97 17.70 -25.72
N LEU A 16 4.94 16.48 -26.29
CA LEU A 16 4.45 15.32 -25.59
C LEU A 16 5.38 15.09 -24.38
N ALA A 17 4.96 15.53 -23.21
CA ALA A 17 5.50 15.06 -21.96
C ALA A 17 5.16 13.57 -21.85
N LEU A 18 6.04 12.73 -22.33
CA LEU A 18 6.04 11.32 -22.01
C LEU A 18 6.33 11.22 -20.50
N PHE A 19 5.26 11.06 -19.72
CA PHE A 19 5.38 10.53 -18.36
C PHE A 19 5.92 9.11 -18.50
N SER A 20 7.23 9.03 -18.61
CA SER A 20 7.95 7.79 -18.47
C SER A 20 7.77 7.35 -17.02
N CYS A 21 6.83 6.45 -16.77
CA CYS A 21 6.83 5.63 -15.58
C CYS A 21 8.10 4.79 -15.64
N ASN A 22 9.19 5.36 -15.14
CA ASN A 22 10.44 4.66 -14.98
C ASN A 22 10.27 3.72 -13.79
N ARG A 23 9.79 2.50 -14.03
CA ARG A 23 9.93 1.39 -13.11
C ARG A 23 11.41 1.05 -13.07
N GLN A 24 12.15 1.77 -12.24
CA GLN A 24 13.49 1.34 -11.87
C GLN A 24 13.37 0.11 -10.95
N THR A 25 13.50 -1.07 -11.57
CA THR A 25 13.94 -2.27 -10.88
C THR A 25 15.43 -2.10 -10.61
N GLY A 26 15.76 -1.49 -9.51
CA GLY A 26 17.13 -1.36 -9.02
C GLY A 26 17.10 -1.67 -7.54
N ASP A 27 17.94 -2.61 -7.12
CA ASP A 27 18.21 -3.05 -5.74
C ASP A 27 18.80 -1.92 -4.87
N ASN A 28 18.09 -0.81 -4.76
CA ASN A 28 18.33 0.16 -3.72
C ASN A 28 17.12 0.06 -2.78
N GLU A 29 17.38 -0.15 -1.52
CA GLU A 29 16.42 -0.04 -0.41
C GLU A 29 15.84 1.38 -0.34
N THR A 30 15.12 1.76 -1.36
CA THR A 30 14.38 3.01 -1.37
C THR A 30 13.10 2.77 -0.58
N GLY A 31 13.15 3.15 0.66
CA GLY A 31 11.97 3.15 1.54
C GLY A 31 10.85 4.01 0.96
N VAL A 32 9.67 3.91 1.53
CA VAL A 32 8.54 4.77 1.19
C VAL A 32 8.69 6.14 1.81
N SER A 33 8.20 7.19 1.13
CA SER A 33 8.23 8.53 1.68
C SER A 33 7.11 8.76 2.68
N LEU A 34 7.33 9.61 3.69
CA LEU A 34 6.25 10.05 4.58
C LEU A 34 5.16 10.83 3.84
N ASN A 35 5.49 11.52 2.74
CA ASN A 35 4.51 12.20 1.91
C ASN A 35 3.55 11.22 1.25
N ASP A 36 4.02 10.04 0.84
CA ASP A 36 3.17 8.99 0.30
C ASP A 36 2.35 8.33 1.42
N ALA A 37 2.94 8.10 2.58
CA ALA A 37 2.22 7.60 3.74
C ALA A 37 1.03 8.51 4.15
N GLN A 38 1.17 9.83 4.06
CA GLN A 38 0.12 10.80 4.35
C GLN A 38 -1.05 10.78 3.35
N LYS A 39 -0.89 10.15 2.18
CA LYS A 39 -1.97 9.97 1.20
C LYS A 39 -2.93 8.85 1.58
N ILE A 40 -2.50 7.95 2.47
CA ILE A 40 -3.32 6.84 2.95
C ILE A 40 -4.47 7.40 3.77
N LYS A 41 -5.65 6.81 3.61
CA LYS A 41 -6.86 7.21 4.32
C LYS A 41 -7.52 6.00 4.96
N LYS A 42 -8.20 6.22 6.08
CA LYS A 42 -9.04 5.21 6.71
C LYS A 42 -10.07 4.69 5.70
N GLY A 43 -10.24 3.38 5.65
CA GLY A 43 -11.15 2.71 4.74
C GLY A 43 -10.57 2.33 3.38
N MET A 44 -9.34 2.76 3.04
CA MET A 44 -8.66 2.29 1.83
C MET A 44 -8.46 0.78 1.88
N THR A 45 -8.58 0.14 0.73
CA THR A 45 -8.25 -1.27 0.54
C THR A 45 -6.74 -1.47 0.48
N MET A 46 -6.30 -2.69 0.66
CA MET A 46 -4.88 -3.06 0.54
C MET A 46 -4.32 -2.72 -0.85
N ASP A 47 -5.10 -2.97 -1.91
CA ASP A 47 -4.73 -2.64 -3.29
C ASP A 47 -4.55 -1.12 -3.52
N GLU A 48 -5.35 -0.27 -2.87
CA GLU A 48 -5.18 1.18 -2.92
C GLU A 48 -3.91 1.64 -2.20
N VAL A 49 -3.59 1.01 -1.07
CA VAL A 49 -2.34 1.27 -0.33
C VAL A 49 -1.12 0.84 -1.14
N ASP A 50 -1.16 -0.35 -1.74
CA ASP A 50 -0.07 -0.85 -2.59
C ASP A 50 0.20 0.03 -3.82
N ARG A 51 -0.83 0.66 -4.37
CA ARG A 51 -0.64 1.64 -5.46
C ARG A 51 0.09 2.90 -5.01
N ILE A 52 -0.02 3.27 -3.74
CA ILE A 52 0.63 4.45 -3.16
C ILE A 52 2.06 4.12 -2.72
N LEU A 53 2.23 3.03 -1.98
CA LEU A 53 3.48 2.67 -1.31
C LEU A 53 4.32 1.64 -2.08
N GLY A 54 3.71 0.95 -3.06
CA GLY A 54 4.28 -0.25 -3.66
C GLY A 54 3.99 -1.50 -2.83
N ASP A 55 4.11 -2.65 -3.46
CA ASP A 55 3.87 -3.97 -2.87
C ASP A 55 5.14 -4.60 -2.26
N ASN A 56 6.21 -3.84 -2.18
CA ASN A 56 7.48 -4.28 -1.61
C ASN A 56 7.49 -4.03 -0.10
N TYR A 57 6.81 -4.89 0.62
CA TYR A 57 6.80 -4.89 2.08
C TYR A 57 8.18 -5.24 2.61
N GLY A 58 8.71 -4.37 3.44
CA GLY A 58 10.07 -4.53 3.98
C GLY A 58 10.24 -5.68 4.94
N SER A 59 9.17 -6.35 5.40
CA SER A 59 9.39 -7.45 6.33
C SER A 59 8.23 -8.38 6.61
N THR A 60 7.05 -7.99 6.98
CA THR A 60 6.15 -8.99 7.54
C THR A 60 4.74 -8.85 7.04
N TYR A 61 4.33 -9.89 6.36
CA TYR A 61 2.95 -10.17 6.09
C TYR A 61 2.37 -10.84 7.33
N SER A 62 1.65 -10.08 8.15
CA SER A 62 1.03 -10.66 9.33
C SER A 62 -0.14 -11.56 8.94
N ILE A 63 -0.13 -12.77 9.47
CA ILE A 63 -1.25 -13.71 9.38
C ILE A 63 -2.21 -13.57 10.55
N ASP A 64 -1.81 -12.82 11.58
CA ASP A 64 -2.61 -12.58 12.78
C ASP A 64 -3.48 -11.34 12.61
N TYR A 65 -4.66 -11.39 13.18
CA TYR A 65 -5.60 -10.26 13.17
C TYR A 65 -5.38 -9.34 14.37
N PRO A 66 -5.38 -8.00 14.20
CA PRO A 66 -5.48 -7.27 12.92
C PRO A 66 -4.25 -7.46 12.06
N PHE A 67 -4.44 -7.37 10.73
CA PHE A 67 -3.35 -7.58 9.78
C PHE A 67 -2.51 -6.31 9.68
N ASP A 68 -1.23 -6.41 9.96
CA ASP A 68 -0.28 -5.31 9.83
C ASP A 68 0.69 -5.54 8.68
N HIS A 69 0.94 -4.49 7.91
CA HIS A 69 1.92 -4.46 6.84
C HIS A 69 2.90 -3.33 7.11
N THR A 70 4.17 -3.64 7.00
CA THR A 70 5.24 -2.70 7.33
C THR A 70 6.14 -2.44 6.14
N TRP A 71 6.43 -1.17 5.89
CA TRP A 71 7.36 -0.67 4.87
C TRP A 71 8.53 0.04 5.55
N ASN A 72 9.72 -0.07 4.96
CA ASN A 72 10.83 0.76 5.36
C ASN A 72 10.61 2.20 4.90
N LEU A 73 10.93 3.18 5.73
CA LEU A 73 10.87 4.59 5.38
C LEU A 73 12.17 5.08 4.75
N GLU A 74 12.06 6.03 3.83
CA GLU A 74 13.21 6.81 3.37
C GLU A 74 13.88 7.50 4.57
N GLY A 75 15.20 7.37 4.68
CA GLY A 75 15.94 7.92 5.82
C GLY A 75 15.90 7.08 7.09
N GLY A 76 15.31 5.91 7.03
CA GLY A 76 15.23 4.92 8.11
C GLY A 76 13.94 4.98 8.92
N GLY A 77 13.67 3.91 9.62
CA GLY A 77 12.43 3.70 10.37
C GLY A 77 11.42 2.85 9.61
N GLU A 78 10.24 2.70 10.20
CA GLU A 78 9.21 1.81 9.70
C GLU A 78 7.85 2.51 9.66
N LEU A 79 7.12 2.29 8.58
CA LEU A 79 5.72 2.66 8.44
C LEU A 79 4.87 1.39 8.56
N THR A 80 3.90 1.39 9.45
CA THR A 80 2.97 0.28 9.60
C THR A 80 1.55 0.73 9.27
N VAL A 81 0.88 -0.05 8.45
CA VAL A 81 -0.54 0.10 8.10
C VAL A 81 -1.31 -1.08 8.65
N ILE A 82 -2.34 -0.79 9.44
CA ILE A 82 -3.23 -1.79 10.02
C ILE A 82 -4.48 -1.93 9.16
N PHE A 83 -4.77 -3.18 8.83
CA PHE A 83 -5.96 -3.56 8.08
C PHE A 83 -6.86 -4.42 8.94
N GLU A 84 -8.13 -4.08 8.98
CA GLU A 84 -9.14 -4.87 9.66
C GLU A 84 -10.21 -5.37 8.69
N ALA A 85 -10.84 -6.49 9.04
CA ALA A 85 -11.89 -7.08 8.23
C ALA A 85 -13.12 -6.17 8.21
N LYS A 86 -13.63 -5.91 7.01
CA LYS A 86 -14.84 -5.11 6.81
C LYS A 86 -16.03 -5.76 7.53
N GLY A 87 -16.78 -4.96 8.27
CA GLY A 87 -17.96 -5.44 9.02
C GLY A 87 -17.64 -6.07 10.38
N CYS A 88 -16.38 -6.13 10.80
CA CYS A 88 -15.99 -6.48 12.15
C CYS A 88 -15.78 -5.21 13.00
N LYS A 89 -16.14 -5.31 14.27
CA LYS A 89 -15.97 -4.21 15.24
C LYS A 89 -14.64 -4.26 15.97
N ASP A 90 -14.16 -5.45 16.22
CA ASP A 90 -12.96 -5.74 16.98
C ASP A 90 -12.45 -7.16 16.68
N ARG A 91 -11.38 -7.55 17.35
CA ARG A 91 -10.75 -8.86 17.22
C ARG A 91 -11.69 -10.02 17.57
N ASP A 92 -12.47 -9.89 18.63
CA ASP A 92 -13.39 -10.94 19.06
C ASP A 92 -14.53 -11.13 18.07
N ASP A 93 -15.06 -10.04 17.52
CA ASP A 93 -16.09 -10.07 16.49
C ASP A 93 -15.54 -10.73 15.20
N PHE A 94 -14.31 -10.44 14.82
CA PHE A 94 -13.65 -11.12 13.70
C PHE A 94 -13.57 -12.63 13.92
N TYR A 95 -13.06 -13.08 15.05
CA TYR A 95 -12.92 -14.52 15.31
C TYR A 95 -14.26 -15.25 15.38
N LYS A 96 -15.33 -14.60 15.84
CA LYS A 96 -16.69 -15.15 15.80
C LYS A 96 -17.21 -15.29 14.37
N LYS A 97 -16.95 -14.29 13.52
CA LYS A 97 -17.47 -14.21 12.16
C LYS A 97 -16.56 -14.81 11.09
N ARG A 98 -15.33 -15.18 11.41
CA ARG A 98 -14.31 -15.57 10.42
C ARG A 98 -14.79 -16.63 9.42
N SER A 99 -15.60 -17.57 9.86
CA SER A 99 -16.17 -18.60 8.99
C SER A 99 -17.21 -18.03 8.03
N GLU A 100 -18.08 -17.11 8.51
CA GLU A 100 -19.09 -16.43 7.70
C GLU A 100 -18.45 -15.49 6.67
N LEU A 101 -17.30 -14.90 7.03
CA LEU A 101 -16.51 -14.04 6.16
C LEU A 101 -15.68 -14.82 5.12
N GLY A 102 -15.76 -16.16 5.16
CA GLY A 102 -14.95 -17.01 4.28
C GLY A 102 -13.44 -16.89 4.52
N PHE A 103 -13.03 -16.53 5.76
CA PHE A 103 -11.62 -16.45 6.11
C PHE A 103 -10.95 -17.82 5.91
N PRO A 104 -9.84 -17.90 5.17
CA PRO A 104 -9.18 -19.17 4.88
C PRO A 104 -8.63 -19.80 6.15
N VAL A 105 -8.88 -21.08 6.31
CA VAL A 105 -8.33 -21.88 7.40
C VAL A 105 -7.15 -22.66 6.86
N GLN A 106 -6.03 -22.61 7.56
CA GLN A 106 -4.89 -23.43 7.20
C GLN A 106 -5.26 -24.91 7.35
N SER A 107 -5.29 -25.62 6.22
CA SER A 107 -5.46 -27.06 6.18
C SER A 107 -4.08 -27.71 6.20
N THR A 108 -3.94 -28.81 6.92
CA THR A 108 -2.71 -29.62 6.92
C THR A 108 -2.40 -30.23 5.57
N ASP A 109 -3.41 -30.28 4.68
CA ASP A 109 -3.31 -30.87 3.34
C ASP A 109 -2.93 -29.88 2.24
N THR A 110 -3.06 -28.58 2.50
CA THR A 110 -2.61 -27.53 1.59
C THR A 110 -1.20 -27.11 1.98
N GLY A 111 -0.24 -27.28 1.07
CA GLY A 111 1.12 -26.77 1.28
C GLY A 111 1.08 -25.28 1.62
N GLY A 112 1.93 -24.83 2.57
CA GLY A 112 1.88 -23.49 3.15
C GLY A 112 1.87 -22.34 2.14
N GLU A 113 2.40 -22.55 0.93
CA GLU A 113 2.45 -21.56 -0.15
C GLU A 113 1.07 -21.28 -0.76
N ASP A 114 0.23 -22.27 -0.89
CA ASP A 114 -1.13 -22.09 -1.42
C ASP A 114 -2.03 -21.38 -0.40
N TYR A 115 -1.85 -21.68 0.88
CA TYR A 115 -2.57 -20.99 1.95
C TYR A 115 -2.27 -19.49 1.96
N LEU A 116 -1.00 -19.10 1.86
CA LEU A 116 -0.60 -17.69 1.86
C LEU A 116 -1.17 -16.93 0.67
N LYS A 117 -1.25 -17.55 -0.51
CA LYS A 117 -1.90 -16.93 -1.69
C LYS A 117 -3.39 -16.70 -1.46
N VAL A 118 -4.08 -17.69 -0.91
CA VAL A 118 -5.52 -17.58 -0.61
C VAL A 118 -5.76 -16.53 0.47
N LEU A 119 -4.95 -16.51 1.52
CA LEU A 119 -5.03 -15.52 2.58
C LEU A 119 -4.77 -14.10 2.04
N LYS A 120 -3.72 -13.92 1.26
CA LYS A 120 -3.42 -12.62 0.63
C LYS A 120 -4.60 -12.14 -0.21
N LYS A 121 -5.15 -12.98 -1.07
CA LYS A 121 -6.32 -12.64 -1.88
C LYS A 121 -7.49 -12.23 -1.00
N TRP A 122 -7.79 -13.00 0.05
CA TRP A 122 -8.88 -12.70 0.97
C TRP A 122 -8.68 -11.33 1.66
N GLN A 123 -7.48 -11.03 2.13
CA GLN A 123 -7.16 -9.74 2.75
C GLN A 123 -7.39 -8.56 1.80
N TYR A 124 -6.94 -8.66 0.54
CA TYR A 124 -7.17 -7.62 -0.46
C TYR A 124 -8.65 -7.33 -0.70
N GLU A 125 -9.49 -8.35 -0.70
CA GLU A 125 -10.92 -8.23 -0.96
C GLU A 125 -11.71 -7.77 0.26
N ASN A 126 -11.32 -8.20 1.46
CA ASN A 126 -12.15 -8.15 2.65
C ASN A 126 -11.65 -7.23 3.76
N THR A 127 -10.51 -6.56 3.59
CA THR A 127 -9.97 -5.67 4.62
C THR A 127 -9.93 -4.22 4.18
N ALA A 128 -9.79 -3.33 5.17
CA ALA A 128 -9.62 -1.91 4.95
C ALA A 128 -8.71 -1.31 6.05
N VAL A 129 -8.04 -0.21 5.71
CA VAL A 129 -7.17 0.55 6.62
C VAL A 129 -7.99 1.08 7.81
N THR A 130 -7.50 0.83 9.00
CA THR A 130 -8.05 1.37 10.25
C THR A 130 -7.07 2.26 10.98
N ALA A 131 -5.77 1.96 10.92
CA ALA A 131 -4.72 2.79 11.50
C ALA A 131 -3.48 2.82 10.61
N VAL A 132 -2.72 3.91 10.72
CA VAL A 132 -1.41 4.10 10.11
C VAL A 132 -0.53 4.80 11.12
N TYR A 133 0.62 4.24 11.39
CA TYR A 133 1.62 4.86 12.25
C TYR A 133 3.04 4.60 11.71
N TYR A 134 3.97 5.43 12.16
CA TYR A 134 5.37 5.21 11.85
C TYR A 134 6.23 5.33 13.09
N LYS A 135 7.38 4.66 13.04
CA LYS A 135 8.43 4.71 14.04
C LYS A 135 9.69 5.30 13.41
N SER A 136 10.07 6.47 13.86
CA SER A 136 11.33 7.09 13.46
C SER A 136 12.50 6.43 14.19
N PRO A 137 13.68 6.26 13.56
CA PRO A 137 14.86 5.71 14.25
C PRO A 137 15.38 6.62 15.35
N LYS A 138 14.97 7.90 15.39
CA LYS A 138 15.41 8.91 16.37
C LYS A 138 14.42 9.11 17.51
N GLU A 139 13.22 8.53 17.43
CA GLU A 139 12.16 8.71 18.40
C GLU A 139 11.85 7.39 19.09
N THR A 140 11.54 7.46 20.39
CA THR A 140 11.19 6.27 21.18
C THR A 140 9.72 5.88 21.08
N GLY A 141 8.88 6.74 20.49
CA GLY A 141 7.44 6.57 20.37
C GLY A 141 6.97 6.27 18.95
N LEU A 142 5.69 5.91 18.83
CA LEU A 142 4.98 5.79 17.58
C LEU A 142 4.29 7.10 17.25
N THR A 143 4.35 7.51 15.98
CA THR A 143 3.58 8.67 15.49
C THR A 143 2.43 8.17 14.64
N TYR A 144 1.20 8.44 15.05
CA TYR A 144 -0.01 8.04 14.33
C TYR A 144 -0.36 9.07 13.26
N LEU A 145 -0.54 8.62 12.04
CA LEU A 145 -1.09 9.40 10.92
C LEU A 145 -2.61 9.21 10.83
N ILE A 146 -3.09 8.00 11.18
CA ILE A 146 -4.51 7.63 11.23
C ILE A 146 -4.72 6.73 12.44
N GLY A 147 -5.82 6.94 13.15
CA GLY A 147 -6.13 6.15 14.34
C GLY A 147 -5.43 6.70 15.59
N SER A 148 -5.42 5.89 16.62
CA SER A 148 -4.75 6.16 17.91
C SER A 148 -4.17 4.85 18.41
N GLU A 149 -3.32 4.95 19.41
CA GLU A 149 -2.85 3.77 20.15
C GLU A 149 -4.04 2.94 20.67
N PRO A 150 -4.02 1.62 20.48
CA PRO A 150 -5.11 0.72 20.87
C PRO A 150 -5.25 0.59 22.40
#